data_1eac80233d460dcd7b981f8506c853fd
#
_entry.id   1eac80233d460dcd7b981f8506c853fd
#
_cell.length_a   1.000
_cell.length_b   1.000
_cell.length_c   1.000
_cell.angle_alpha   90.00
_cell.angle_beta   90.00
_cell.angle_gamma   90.00
#
_symmetry.space_group_name_H-M   'P 1'
#
loop_
_entity.id
_entity.type
_entity.pdbx_description
1 polymer ?
#
loop_
_entity_poly.entity_id
_entity_poly.type
_entity_poly.pdbx_seq_one_letter_code
_entity_poly.pdbx_strand_id
1 'polypeptide(L)'
;MKDIVTLSGDIGGGKSSVARILAERLNFQLISAGAIQREIATGMGLTTLQLNERSAKDRSVDDRIDSHTQRLGETSNQIIVDSRLAWHFIPTAFKVFLSVDPEVGASRVFDASRSDEKHSSLADALENNRSRTQLETTRFLALYGIALRDYSNYDLVVDTSFVSPEQVAEVIESSFRAWKSQTHFAQLWMSPKRLLALQDVTANRTANMVAASEPVQLRSHGGQFQVASGQKLIQAAFEQQMPLLPAQLVAI
;
A
#
# COMPACT_ATOMS: atom_id res chain seq x y z
N MET A 1 -8.31 21.34 -7.07
CA MET A 1 -7.94 20.06 -6.44
C MET A 1 -6.56 20.22 -5.85
N LYS A 2 -6.36 19.86 -4.59
CA LYS A 2 -5.04 19.95 -3.93
C LYS A 2 -4.11 18.85 -4.41
N ASP A 3 -2.82 19.11 -4.34
CA ASP A 3 -1.76 18.16 -4.70
C ASP A 3 -1.34 17.37 -3.45
N ILE A 4 -2.14 16.38 -3.10
CA ILE A 4 -1.90 15.52 -1.94
C ILE A 4 -1.92 14.06 -2.40
N VAL A 5 -0.89 13.31 -2.02
CA VAL A 5 -0.80 11.86 -2.24
C VAL A 5 -0.75 11.17 -0.89
N THR A 6 -1.60 10.19 -0.67
CA THR A 6 -1.53 9.33 0.52
C THR A 6 -0.99 7.95 0.14
N LEU A 7 -0.01 7.46 0.90
CA LEU A 7 0.58 6.14 0.70
C LEU A 7 0.21 5.23 1.87
N SER A 8 -0.61 4.24 1.59
CA SER A 8 -0.87 3.10 2.46
C SER A 8 -0.21 1.84 1.89
N GLY A 9 -0.31 0.70 2.55
CA GLY A 9 0.18 -0.55 1.99
C GLY A 9 0.62 -1.56 3.03
N ASP A 10 1.00 -2.73 2.54
CA ASP A 10 1.42 -3.87 3.34
C ASP A 10 2.72 -3.63 4.10
N ILE A 11 2.98 -4.45 5.14
CA ILE A 11 4.25 -4.48 5.86
C ILE A 11 5.32 -5.05 4.93
N GLY A 12 6.47 -4.37 4.84
CA GLY A 12 7.51 -4.72 3.87
C GLY A 12 7.24 -4.27 2.43
N GLY A 13 6.13 -3.54 2.18
CA GLY A 13 5.76 -2.99 0.85
C GLY A 13 6.62 -1.82 0.36
N GLY A 14 7.67 -1.42 1.09
CA GLY A 14 8.61 -0.39 0.64
C GLY A 14 8.09 1.05 0.69
N LYS A 15 6.99 1.32 1.41
CA LYS A 15 6.33 2.65 1.48
C LYS A 15 7.29 3.81 1.67
N SER A 16 8.14 3.76 2.69
CA SER A 16 9.03 4.89 3.03
C SER A 16 10.10 5.16 1.95
N SER A 17 10.56 4.11 1.25
CA SER A 17 11.50 4.27 0.12
C SER A 17 10.80 4.91 -1.07
N VAL A 18 9.64 4.40 -1.45
CA VAL A 18 8.81 4.96 -2.53
C VAL A 18 8.38 6.38 -2.23
N ALA A 19 7.95 6.66 -0.98
CA ALA A 19 7.52 7.99 -0.55
C ALA A 19 8.62 9.05 -0.71
N ARG A 20 9.87 8.71 -0.36
CA ARG A 20 11.02 9.60 -0.51
C ARG A 20 11.32 9.90 -1.97
N ILE A 21 11.40 8.86 -2.81
CA ILE A 21 11.65 9.02 -4.25
C ILE A 21 10.54 9.85 -4.90
N LEU A 22 9.30 9.57 -4.58
CA LEU A 22 8.15 10.30 -5.11
C LEU A 22 8.15 11.76 -4.66
N ALA A 23 8.52 12.04 -3.41
CA ALA A 23 8.64 13.40 -2.88
C ALA A 23 9.69 14.22 -3.63
N GLU A 24 10.85 13.63 -3.91
CA GLU A 24 11.89 14.25 -4.73
C GLU A 24 11.43 14.50 -6.17
N ARG A 25 10.80 13.51 -6.82
CA ARG A 25 10.32 13.61 -8.21
C ARG A 25 9.23 14.65 -8.40
N LEU A 26 8.30 14.76 -7.45
CA LEU A 26 7.19 15.72 -7.50
C LEU A 26 7.54 17.07 -6.87
N ASN A 27 8.68 17.19 -6.20
CA ASN A 27 9.04 18.32 -5.35
C ASN A 27 7.96 18.61 -4.27
N PHE A 28 7.50 17.52 -3.60
CA PHE A 28 6.51 17.59 -2.54
C PHE A 28 7.16 17.36 -1.17
N GLN A 29 6.55 17.92 -0.13
CA GLN A 29 6.96 17.63 1.25
C GLN A 29 6.49 16.25 1.68
N LEU A 30 7.38 15.44 2.24
CA LEU A 30 7.04 14.14 2.82
C LEU A 30 6.68 14.28 4.30
N ILE A 31 5.50 13.79 4.67
CA ILE A 31 5.00 13.71 6.04
C ILE A 31 4.73 12.24 6.36
N SER A 32 5.42 11.68 7.35
CA SER A 32 5.21 10.30 7.78
C SER A 32 4.35 10.22 9.05
N ALA A 33 3.66 9.10 9.25
CA ALA A 33 2.93 8.84 10.49
C ALA A 33 3.81 8.99 11.74
N GLY A 34 5.08 8.57 11.66
CA GLY A 34 6.04 8.78 12.74
C GLY A 34 6.38 10.26 12.98
N ALA A 35 6.37 11.11 11.95
CA ALA A 35 6.54 12.56 12.12
C ALA A 35 5.33 13.17 12.84
N ILE A 36 4.11 12.78 12.41
CA ILE A 36 2.85 13.21 13.05
C ILE A 36 2.84 12.81 14.53
N GLN A 37 3.19 11.56 14.85
CA GLN A 37 3.25 11.08 16.21
C GLN A 37 4.26 11.86 17.06
N ARG A 38 5.46 12.16 16.54
CA ARG A 38 6.47 12.96 17.25
C ARG A 38 5.98 14.39 17.54
N GLU A 39 5.34 15.03 16.58
CA GLU A 39 4.78 16.37 16.73
C GLU A 39 3.73 16.40 17.86
N ILE A 40 2.80 15.44 17.83
CA ILE A 40 1.75 15.31 18.87
C ILE A 40 2.36 15.02 20.24
N ALA A 41 3.33 14.09 20.32
CA ALA A 41 4.02 13.76 21.56
C ALA A 41 4.70 15.01 22.16
N THR A 42 5.43 15.76 21.34
CA THR A 42 6.08 17.01 21.75
C THR A 42 5.06 18.03 22.27
N GLY A 43 3.94 18.23 21.57
CA GLY A 43 2.86 19.13 22.01
C GLY A 43 2.17 18.71 23.31
N MET A 44 2.29 17.44 23.67
CA MET A 44 1.76 16.88 24.95
C MET A 44 2.82 16.77 26.05
N GLY A 45 4.08 17.13 25.80
CA GLY A 45 5.20 16.93 26.71
C GLY A 45 5.56 15.46 26.94
N LEU A 46 5.31 14.58 25.96
CA LEU A 46 5.54 13.14 26.01
C LEU A 46 6.66 12.72 25.03
N THR A 47 7.28 11.57 25.31
CA THR A 47 8.06 10.85 24.30
C THR A 47 7.12 10.08 23.35
N THR A 48 7.60 9.69 22.17
CA THR A 48 6.81 8.86 21.24
C THR A 48 6.42 7.52 21.87
N LEU A 49 7.29 6.93 22.69
CA LEU A 49 6.98 5.69 23.42
C LEU A 49 5.83 5.90 24.41
N GLN A 50 5.88 6.95 25.24
CA GLN A 50 4.82 7.30 26.17
C GLN A 50 3.49 7.61 25.45
N LEU A 51 3.56 8.26 24.27
CA LEU A 51 2.38 8.49 23.43
C LEU A 51 1.76 7.17 22.96
N ASN A 52 2.57 6.20 22.49
CA ASN A 52 2.09 4.89 22.04
C ASN A 52 1.49 4.07 23.18
N GLU A 53 2.13 4.06 24.36
CA GLU A 53 1.59 3.41 25.57
C GLU A 53 0.24 4.01 26.01
N ARG A 54 0.13 5.33 25.90
CA ARG A 54 -1.11 6.05 26.20
C ARG A 54 -2.19 5.76 25.15
N SER A 55 -1.86 5.75 23.87
CA SER A 55 -2.77 5.43 22.75
C SER A 55 -3.40 4.03 22.88
N ALA A 56 -2.68 3.08 23.47
CA ALA A 56 -3.23 1.75 23.73
C ALA A 56 -4.38 1.74 24.77
N LYS A 57 -4.48 2.79 25.59
CA LYS A 57 -5.43 2.89 26.71
C LYS A 57 -6.40 4.07 26.60
N ASP A 58 -6.07 5.06 25.77
CA ASP A 58 -6.76 6.34 25.70
C ASP A 58 -6.99 6.74 24.23
N ARG A 59 -8.23 6.59 23.77
CA ARG A 59 -8.65 6.94 22.40
C ARG A 59 -8.42 8.40 22.07
N SER A 60 -8.31 9.29 23.05
CA SER A 60 -8.06 10.72 22.80
C SER A 60 -6.76 10.99 22.06
N VAL A 61 -5.80 10.07 22.12
CA VAL A 61 -4.54 10.15 21.37
C VAL A 61 -4.79 9.85 19.90
N ASP A 62 -5.56 8.80 19.58
CA ASP A 62 -5.94 8.48 18.20
C ASP A 62 -6.73 9.65 17.61
N ASP A 63 -7.72 10.19 18.32
CA ASP A 63 -8.52 11.34 17.89
C ASP A 63 -7.66 12.57 17.56
N ARG A 64 -6.56 12.78 18.29
CA ARG A 64 -5.60 13.86 17.99
C ARG A 64 -4.79 13.60 16.72
N ILE A 65 -4.33 12.36 16.51
CA ILE A 65 -3.60 11.95 15.31
C ILE A 65 -4.52 12.11 14.09
N ASP A 66 -5.76 11.67 14.21
CA ASP A 66 -6.78 11.73 13.17
C ASP A 66 -7.11 13.18 12.81
N SER A 67 -7.38 14.02 13.83
CA SER A 67 -7.66 15.45 13.65
C SER A 67 -6.46 16.21 13.06
N HIS A 68 -5.23 15.82 13.41
CA HIS A 68 -4.03 16.40 12.81
C HIS A 68 -3.92 16.01 11.34
N THR A 69 -4.15 14.72 11.01
CA THR A 69 -4.11 14.22 9.64
C THR A 69 -5.19 14.88 8.78
N GLN A 70 -6.41 15.04 9.28
CA GLN A 70 -7.48 15.75 8.59
C GLN A 70 -7.09 17.21 8.31
N ARG A 71 -6.52 17.90 9.28
CA ARG A 71 -6.05 19.28 9.17
C ARG A 71 -4.98 19.43 8.09
N LEU A 72 -4.05 18.47 7.97
CA LEU A 72 -3.09 18.44 6.86
C LEU A 72 -3.80 18.45 5.49
N GLY A 73 -4.87 17.69 5.33
CA GLY A 73 -5.69 17.69 4.12
C GLY A 73 -6.34 19.05 3.83
N GLU A 74 -6.73 19.79 4.87
CA GLU A 74 -7.39 21.07 4.75
C GLU A 74 -6.41 22.24 4.50
N THR A 75 -5.24 22.20 5.13
CA THR A 75 -4.31 23.35 5.16
C THR A 75 -3.09 23.21 4.26
N SER A 76 -2.70 21.98 3.90
CA SER A 76 -1.49 21.73 3.14
C SER A 76 -1.76 21.53 1.65
N ASN A 77 -0.70 21.65 0.84
CA ASN A 77 -0.66 21.37 -0.59
C ASN A 77 0.73 20.86 -0.93
N GLN A 78 0.88 20.11 -2.02
CA GLN A 78 2.15 19.52 -2.46
C GLN A 78 2.80 18.66 -1.37
N ILE A 79 2.01 17.73 -0.80
CA ILE A 79 2.46 16.82 0.24
C ILE A 79 2.23 15.35 -0.13
N ILE A 80 3.12 14.50 0.40
CA ILE A 80 2.95 13.05 0.45
C ILE A 80 2.78 12.64 1.90
N VAL A 81 1.73 11.90 2.22
CA VAL A 81 1.47 11.42 3.58
C VAL A 81 1.66 9.90 3.63
N ASP A 82 2.77 9.43 4.22
CA ASP A 82 3.06 8.01 4.47
C ASP A 82 2.39 7.58 5.77
N SER A 83 1.15 7.11 5.68
CA SER A 83 0.35 6.67 6.82
C SER A 83 -0.70 5.63 6.41
N ARG A 84 -1.00 4.69 7.32
CA ARG A 84 -2.00 3.62 7.10
C ARG A 84 -3.39 4.13 6.78
N LEU A 85 -3.81 5.23 7.41
CA LEU A 85 -5.18 5.74 7.36
C LEU A 85 -5.30 7.16 6.78
N ALA A 86 -4.21 7.77 6.29
CA ALA A 86 -4.27 9.12 5.73
C ALA A 86 -5.28 9.24 4.58
N TRP A 87 -5.44 8.20 3.78
CA TRP A 87 -6.43 8.14 2.69
C TRP A 87 -7.88 8.29 3.18
N HIS A 88 -8.17 7.85 4.40
CA HIS A 88 -9.49 7.97 5.02
C HIS A 88 -9.74 9.39 5.54
N PHE A 89 -8.74 9.97 6.20
CA PHE A 89 -8.85 11.32 6.80
C PHE A 89 -8.63 12.45 5.79
N ILE A 90 -8.06 12.15 4.62
CA ILE A 90 -7.87 13.11 3.51
C ILE A 90 -8.58 12.56 2.25
N PRO A 91 -9.93 12.57 2.21
CA PRO A 91 -10.68 11.92 1.13
C PRO A 91 -10.44 12.54 -0.26
N THR A 92 -9.95 13.77 -0.32
CA THR A 92 -9.64 14.50 -1.55
C THR A 92 -8.24 14.23 -2.10
N ALA A 93 -7.40 13.43 -1.40
CA ALA A 93 -6.07 13.06 -1.85
C ALA A 93 -6.13 11.98 -2.94
N PHE A 94 -5.05 11.87 -3.73
CA PHE A 94 -4.78 10.70 -4.55
C PHE A 94 -4.33 9.55 -3.65
N LYS A 95 -5.13 8.50 -3.59
CA LYS A 95 -5.02 7.41 -2.62
C LYS A 95 -4.30 6.22 -3.23
N VAL A 96 -3.11 5.91 -2.71
CA VAL A 96 -2.28 4.81 -3.21
C VAL A 96 -2.11 3.72 -2.16
N PHE A 97 -2.27 2.46 -2.58
CA PHE A 97 -1.95 1.28 -1.77
C PHE A 97 -0.79 0.50 -2.39
N LEU A 98 0.25 0.24 -1.61
CA LEU A 98 1.39 -0.59 -2.00
C LEU A 98 1.18 -2.01 -1.49
N SER A 99 0.84 -2.92 -2.40
CA SER A 99 0.72 -4.34 -2.11
C SER A 99 2.08 -5.02 -2.20
N VAL A 100 2.31 -6.05 -1.39
CA VAL A 100 3.49 -6.90 -1.52
C VAL A 100 3.11 -8.36 -1.25
N ASP A 101 3.81 -9.28 -1.91
CA ASP A 101 3.75 -10.69 -1.57
C ASP A 101 4.20 -10.89 -0.11
N PRO A 102 3.48 -11.68 0.71
CA PRO A 102 3.78 -11.83 2.13
C PRO A 102 5.20 -12.32 2.44
N GLU A 103 5.73 -13.25 1.63
CA GLU A 103 7.09 -13.80 1.82
C GLU A 103 8.15 -12.77 1.44
N VAL A 104 7.94 -12.06 0.32
CA VAL A 104 8.81 -10.95 -0.10
C VAL A 104 8.80 -9.82 0.93
N GLY A 105 7.63 -9.47 1.46
CA GLY A 105 7.49 -8.47 2.51
C GLY A 105 8.22 -8.88 3.79
N ALA A 106 8.10 -10.16 4.19
CA ALA A 106 8.80 -10.70 5.36
C ALA A 106 10.32 -10.71 5.16
N SER A 107 10.82 -11.13 3.98
CA SER A 107 12.25 -11.08 3.66
C SER A 107 12.81 -9.66 3.78
N ARG A 108 12.13 -8.66 3.24
CA ARG A 108 12.55 -7.25 3.33
C ARG A 108 12.60 -6.73 4.76
N VAL A 109 11.65 -7.15 5.61
CA VAL A 109 11.65 -6.78 7.04
C VAL A 109 12.80 -7.47 7.78
N PHE A 110 13.05 -8.73 7.49
CA PHE A 110 14.13 -9.51 8.08
C PHE A 110 15.53 -8.95 7.71
N ASP A 111 15.73 -8.62 6.41
CA ASP A 111 16.98 -8.08 5.88
C ASP A 111 17.25 -6.63 6.32
N ALA A 112 16.18 -5.87 6.57
CA ALA A 112 16.28 -4.46 6.96
C ALA A 112 16.73 -4.34 8.41
N SER A 113 17.86 -4.78 8.88
CA SER A 113 18.48 -4.65 10.22
C SER A 113 17.91 -3.50 11.07
N ARG A 114 16.59 -3.51 11.32
CA ARG A 114 15.95 -2.51 12.18
C ARG A 114 16.33 -2.88 13.60
N SER A 115 17.05 -2.00 14.26
CA SER A 115 17.59 -2.15 15.61
C SER A 115 16.52 -2.55 16.65
N ASP A 116 15.27 -2.30 16.35
CA ASP A 116 14.15 -2.42 17.31
C ASP A 116 13.30 -3.70 17.11
N GLU A 117 13.40 -4.38 15.98
CA GLU A 117 12.67 -5.62 15.67
C GLU A 117 13.66 -6.69 15.22
N LYS A 118 14.28 -7.42 16.15
CA LYS A 118 15.14 -8.57 15.85
C LYS A 118 14.27 -9.80 15.61
N HIS A 119 14.17 -10.24 14.36
CA HIS A 119 13.56 -11.50 14.01
C HIS A 119 14.61 -12.62 14.06
N SER A 120 14.25 -13.77 14.62
CA SER A 120 15.14 -14.92 14.74
C SER A 120 15.30 -15.67 13.41
N SER A 121 14.32 -15.57 12.53
CA SER A 121 14.27 -16.22 11.21
C SER A 121 13.29 -15.53 10.27
N LEU A 122 13.34 -15.87 8.98
CA LEU A 122 12.36 -15.43 7.99
C LEU A 122 10.93 -15.91 8.34
N ALA A 123 10.80 -17.12 8.87
CA ALA A 123 9.50 -17.65 9.31
C ALA A 123 8.93 -16.83 10.47
N ASP A 124 9.77 -16.42 11.42
CA ASP A 124 9.41 -15.54 12.52
C ASP A 124 8.97 -14.15 12.01
N ALA A 125 9.71 -13.56 11.07
CA ALA A 125 9.33 -12.29 10.44
C ALA A 125 7.98 -12.39 9.70
N LEU A 126 7.72 -13.50 9.01
CA LEU A 126 6.45 -13.75 8.31
C LEU A 126 5.28 -13.84 9.29
N GLU A 127 5.43 -14.60 10.38
CA GLU A 127 4.40 -14.75 11.39
C GLU A 127 4.13 -13.44 12.13
N ASN A 128 5.17 -12.70 12.48
CA ASN A 128 5.04 -11.39 13.10
C ASN A 128 4.34 -10.38 12.17
N ASN A 129 4.64 -10.39 10.87
CA ASN A 129 3.94 -9.55 9.90
C ASN A 129 2.46 -9.94 9.78
N ARG A 130 2.11 -11.23 9.82
CA ARG A 130 0.73 -11.73 9.79
C ARG A 130 -0.02 -11.27 11.04
N SER A 131 0.55 -11.52 12.21
CA SER A 131 -0.04 -11.13 13.49
C SER A 131 -0.28 -9.63 13.59
N ARG A 132 0.71 -8.82 13.18
CA ARG A 132 0.59 -7.36 13.14
C ARG A 132 -0.49 -6.90 12.16
N THR A 133 -0.55 -7.49 10.97
CA THR A 133 -1.60 -7.19 9.98
C THR A 133 -2.98 -7.51 10.53
N GLN A 134 -3.13 -8.65 11.21
CA GLN A 134 -4.40 -9.05 11.81
C GLN A 134 -4.83 -8.08 12.93
N LEU A 135 -3.92 -7.70 13.80
CA LEU A 135 -4.19 -6.73 14.88
C LEU A 135 -4.59 -5.37 14.33
N GLU A 136 -3.86 -4.85 13.31
CA GLU A 136 -4.20 -3.58 12.65
C GLU A 136 -5.58 -3.67 11.97
N THR A 137 -5.87 -4.76 11.26
CA THR A 137 -7.17 -4.96 10.58
C THR A 137 -8.32 -4.98 11.58
N THR A 138 -8.19 -5.74 12.67
CA THR A 138 -9.21 -5.82 13.73
C THR A 138 -9.42 -4.46 14.38
N ARG A 139 -8.33 -3.75 14.72
CA ARG A 139 -8.39 -2.43 15.34
C ARG A 139 -9.08 -1.40 14.44
N PHE A 140 -8.70 -1.30 13.17
CA PHE A 140 -9.27 -0.30 12.28
C PHE A 140 -10.72 -0.61 11.90
N LEU A 141 -11.07 -1.88 11.79
CA LEU A 141 -12.47 -2.27 11.63
C LEU A 141 -13.32 -1.85 12.84
N ALA A 142 -12.82 -2.09 14.05
CA ALA A 142 -13.53 -1.74 15.28
C ALA A 142 -13.65 -0.22 15.53
N LEU A 143 -12.59 0.54 15.21
CA LEU A 143 -12.56 1.99 15.46
C LEU A 143 -13.26 2.82 14.38
N TYR A 144 -13.11 2.43 13.11
CA TYR A 144 -13.49 3.26 11.96
C TYR A 144 -14.40 2.54 10.96
N GLY A 145 -14.68 1.23 11.14
CA GLY A 145 -15.41 0.44 10.16
C GLY A 145 -14.63 0.18 8.85
N ILE A 146 -13.29 0.29 8.90
CA ILE A 146 -12.44 0.26 7.71
C ILE A 146 -11.78 -1.11 7.55
N ALA A 147 -11.89 -1.68 6.34
CA ALA A 147 -11.08 -2.80 5.87
C ALA A 147 -9.91 -2.25 5.04
N LEU A 148 -8.68 -2.27 5.58
CA LEU A 148 -7.49 -1.71 4.92
C LEU A 148 -7.21 -2.27 3.52
N ARG A 149 -7.56 -3.52 3.29
CA ARG A 149 -7.37 -4.24 2.02
C ARG A 149 -8.63 -4.30 1.17
N ASP A 150 -9.59 -3.42 1.43
CA ASP A 150 -10.63 -3.11 0.46
C ASP A 150 -10.05 -2.14 -0.57
N TYR A 151 -9.58 -2.70 -1.68
CA TYR A 151 -8.88 -1.95 -2.72
C TYR A 151 -9.78 -0.97 -3.48
N SER A 152 -11.11 -1.05 -3.33
CA SER A 152 -12.04 -0.06 -3.89
C SER A 152 -11.90 1.32 -3.27
N ASN A 153 -11.29 1.41 -2.09
CA ASN A 153 -11.01 2.67 -1.41
C ASN A 153 -9.82 3.46 -1.98
N TYR A 154 -9.06 2.87 -2.91
CA TYR A 154 -7.83 3.47 -3.44
C TYR A 154 -7.98 3.81 -4.91
N ASP A 155 -7.40 4.95 -5.32
CA ASP A 155 -7.33 5.35 -6.71
C ASP A 155 -6.31 4.51 -7.48
N LEU A 156 -5.25 4.05 -6.79
CA LEU A 156 -4.18 3.25 -7.36
C LEU A 156 -3.70 2.18 -6.38
N VAL A 157 -3.54 0.96 -6.87
CA VAL A 157 -2.91 -0.18 -6.17
C VAL A 157 -1.72 -0.65 -6.98
N VAL A 158 -0.53 -0.72 -6.36
CA VAL A 158 0.70 -1.16 -7.03
C VAL A 158 1.33 -2.31 -6.28
N ASP A 159 1.59 -3.40 -6.97
CA ASP A 159 2.39 -4.51 -6.46
C ASP A 159 3.88 -4.14 -6.47
N THR A 160 4.50 -4.23 -5.31
CA THR A 160 5.92 -3.88 -5.11
C THR A 160 6.83 -5.09 -4.98
N SER A 161 6.31 -6.31 -5.18
CA SER A 161 7.02 -7.56 -4.83
C SER A 161 8.33 -7.74 -5.57
N PHE A 162 8.35 -7.50 -6.89
CA PHE A 162 9.48 -7.82 -7.76
C PHE A 162 9.90 -6.63 -8.64
N VAL A 163 9.70 -5.43 -8.15
CA VAL A 163 10.01 -4.18 -8.85
C VAL A 163 10.81 -3.25 -7.96
N SER A 164 11.56 -2.34 -8.57
CA SER A 164 12.34 -1.36 -7.82
C SER A 164 11.43 -0.24 -7.27
N PRO A 165 11.84 0.42 -6.19
CA PRO A 165 11.11 1.58 -5.66
C PRO A 165 10.96 2.71 -6.70
N GLU A 166 11.94 2.88 -7.61
CA GLU A 166 11.93 3.88 -8.69
C GLU A 166 10.83 3.58 -9.71
N GLN A 167 10.69 2.31 -10.12
CA GLN A 167 9.64 1.86 -11.04
C GLN A 167 8.24 2.03 -10.42
N VAL A 168 8.10 1.75 -9.14
CA VAL A 168 6.85 2.00 -8.40
C VAL A 168 6.54 3.49 -8.36
N ALA A 169 7.53 4.34 -8.03
CA ALA A 169 7.36 5.79 -7.99
C ALA A 169 6.97 6.36 -9.37
N GLU A 170 7.52 5.83 -10.46
CA GLU A 170 7.17 6.22 -11.84
C GLU A 170 5.70 5.93 -12.17
N VAL A 171 5.21 4.75 -11.83
CA VAL A 171 3.79 4.40 -12.00
C VAL A 171 2.89 5.31 -11.16
N ILE A 172 3.27 5.60 -9.92
CA ILE A 172 2.48 6.50 -9.06
C ILE A 172 2.47 7.92 -9.62
N GLU A 173 3.62 8.44 -10.05
CA GLU A 173 3.72 9.78 -10.62
C GLU A 173 2.88 9.91 -11.89
N SER A 174 2.99 8.98 -12.83
CA SER A 174 2.23 8.99 -14.08
C SER A 174 0.72 8.90 -13.83
N SER A 175 0.30 8.02 -12.91
CA SER A 175 -1.11 7.87 -12.52
C SER A 175 -1.64 9.11 -11.78
N PHE A 176 -0.83 9.72 -10.90
CA PHE A 176 -1.20 10.97 -10.23
C PHE A 176 -1.40 12.13 -11.23
N ARG A 177 -0.51 12.26 -12.23
CA ARG A 177 -0.63 13.27 -13.29
C ARG A 177 -1.89 13.04 -14.14
N ALA A 178 -2.19 11.78 -14.50
CA ALA A 178 -3.40 11.40 -15.21
C ALA A 178 -4.66 11.70 -14.39
N TRP A 179 -4.66 11.37 -13.09
CA TRP A 179 -5.74 11.68 -12.16
C TRP A 179 -5.99 13.20 -12.05
N LYS A 180 -4.94 14.00 -11.96
CA LYS A 180 -5.02 15.48 -11.95
C LYS A 180 -5.63 16.02 -13.23
N SER A 181 -5.27 15.45 -14.37
CA SER A 181 -5.77 15.84 -15.71
C SER A 181 -7.11 15.20 -16.05
N GLN A 182 -7.70 14.40 -15.13
CA GLN A 182 -8.94 13.64 -15.36
C GLN A 182 -8.88 12.73 -16.60
N THR A 183 -7.69 12.22 -16.90
CA THR A 183 -7.46 11.24 -17.95
C THR A 183 -7.45 9.82 -17.38
N HIS A 184 -7.74 8.83 -18.24
CA HIS A 184 -7.78 7.43 -17.83
C HIS A 184 -6.40 6.92 -17.41
N PHE A 185 -6.37 6.13 -16.34
CA PHE A 185 -5.22 5.33 -15.90
C PHE A 185 -5.69 4.01 -15.30
N ALA A 186 -4.82 3.01 -15.27
CA ALA A 186 -5.14 1.73 -14.65
C ALA A 186 -5.07 1.83 -13.13
N GLN A 187 -6.13 1.39 -12.45
CA GLN A 187 -6.21 1.39 -10.99
C GLN A 187 -5.28 0.36 -10.34
N LEU A 188 -4.96 -0.73 -11.02
CA LEU A 188 -4.18 -1.84 -10.47
C LEU A 188 -2.99 -2.16 -11.38
N TRP A 189 -1.80 -2.21 -10.81
CA TRP A 189 -0.56 -2.61 -11.46
C TRP A 189 0.09 -3.76 -10.71
N MET A 190 0.37 -4.86 -11.42
CA MET A 190 0.86 -6.11 -10.84
C MET A 190 2.14 -6.59 -11.51
N SER A 191 3.05 -7.16 -10.73
CA SER A 191 4.22 -7.85 -11.26
C SER A 191 3.82 -9.14 -11.98
N PRO A 192 4.25 -9.36 -13.24
CA PRO A 192 4.00 -10.62 -13.94
C PRO A 192 4.49 -11.85 -13.17
N LYS A 193 5.64 -11.72 -12.50
CA LYS A 193 6.22 -12.80 -11.68
C LYS A 193 5.29 -13.20 -10.52
N ARG A 194 4.69 -12.24 -9.82
CA ARG A 194 3.70 -12.53 -8.76
C ARG A 194 2.45 -13.17 -9.34
N LEU A 195 1.97 -12.68 -10.48
CA LEU A 195 0.78 -13.22 -11.14
C LEU A 195 0.97 -14.67 -11.58
N LEU A 196 2.15 -15.05 -12.07
CA LEU A 196 2.46 -16.45 -12.39
C LEU A 196 2.43 -17.34 -11.14
N ALA A 197 3.02 -16.92 -10.03
CA ALA A 197 2.98 -17.66 -8.77
C ALA A 197 1.54 -17.85 -8.26
N LEU A 198 0.67 -16.86 -8.44
CA LEU A 198 -0.76 -16.98 -8.11
C LEU A 198 -1.52 -17.95 -9.02
N GLN A 199 -1.09 -18.13 -10.27
CA GLN A 199 -1.66 -19.12 -11.19
C GLN A 199 -1.31 -20.55 -10.77
N ASP A 200 -0.08 -20.80 -10.37
CA ASP A 200 0.38 -22.14 -9.96
C ASP A 200 -0.43 -22.70 -8.78
N VAL A 201 -0.85 -21.84 -7.86
CA VAL A 201 -1.72 -22.21 -6.73
C VAL A 201 -3.16 -22.55 -7.19
N THR A 202 -3.61 -21.99 -8.32
CA THR A 202 -4.98 -22.12 -8.84
C THR A 202 -5.11 -23.10 -10.02
N ALA A 203 -4.01 -23.63 -10.53
CA ALA A 203 -3.93 -24.46 -11.77
C ALA A 203 -4.73 -25.78 -11.74
N ASN A 204 -5.42 -26.09 -10.66
CA ASN A 204 -6.34 -27.25 -10.57
C ASN A 204 -7.79 -26.95 -11.04
N ARG A 205 -8.07 -25.78 -11.63
CA ARG A 205 -9.42 -25.45 -12.13
C ARG A 205 -9.38 -24.80 -13.51
N THR A 206 -9.68 -25.63 -14.52
CA THR A 206 -10.18 -25.29 -15.87
C THR A 206 -9.69 -23.98 -16.49
N ALA A 207 -8.63 -24.10 -17.31
CA ALA A 207 -8.24 -23.05 -18.24
C ALA A 207 -9.34 -22.89 -19.31
N ASN A 208 -10.28 -22.00 -19.12
CA ASN A 208 -11.09 -21.49 -20.20
C ASN A 208 -10.21 -20.63 -21.11
N MET A 209 -10.14 -21.02 -22.39
CA MET A 209 -9.45 -20.30 -23.44
C MET A 209 -10.17 -18.96 -23.69
N VAL A 210 -9.70 -17.91 -23.01
CA VAL A 210 -10.14 -16.54 -23.28
C VAL A 210 -9.19 -15.88 -24.29
N ALA A 211 -9.75 -15.04 -25.18
CA ALA A 211 -9.01 -14.43 -26.27
C ALA A 211 -7.83 -13.56 -25.81
N ALA A 212 -6.75 -13.49 -26.59
CA ALA A 212 -5.50 -12.79 -26.28
C ALA A 212 -5.61 -11.25 -26.17
N SER A 213 -6.80 -10.68 -26.28
CA SER A 213 -7.08 -9.23 -26.25
C SER A 213 -7.73 -8.74 -24.95
N GLU A 214 -8.04 -9.63 -24.01
CA GLU A 214 -8.68 -9.19 -22.77
C GLU A 214 -7.64 -8.79 -21.71
N PRO A 215 -7.91 -7.72 -20.94
CA PRO A 215 -7.02 -7.30 -19.85
C PRO A 215 -6.90 -8.39 -18.79
N VAL A 216 -5.80 -8.38 -18.04
CA VAL A 216 -5.64 -9.25 -16.87
C VAL A 216 -6.70 -8.88 -15.85
N GLN A 217 -7.50 -9.87 -15.44
CA GLN A 217 -8.55 -9.70 -14.44
C GLN A 217 -8.20 -10.45 -13.18
N LEU A 218 -8.37 -9.77 -12.05
CA LEU A 218 -8.10 -10.32 -10.72
C LEU A 218 -9.36 -10.21 -9.87
N ARG A 219 -9.56 -11.21 -9.02
CA ARG A 219 -10.46 -11.13 -7.88
C ARG A 219 -9.66 -10.84 -6.62
N SER A 220 -10.26 -10.12 -5.69
CA SER A 220 -9.66 -9.91 -4.37
C SER A 220 -10.60 -10.44 -3.29
N HIS A 221 -10.07 -11.29 -2.41
CA HIS A 221 -10.79 -11.77 -1.24
C HIS A 221 -9.89 -11.65 0.00
N GLY A 222 -10.34 -10.90 1.01
CA GLY A 222 -9.54 -10.66 2.22
C GLY A 222 -8.16 -10.03 1.95
N GLY A 223 -8.02 -9.28 0.84
CA GLY A 223 -6.77 -8.67 0.42
C GLY A 223 -5.82 -9.62 -0.33
N GLN A 224 -6.24 -10.84 -0.61
CA GLN A 224 -5.50 -11.78 -1.47
C GLN A 224 -6.01 -11.69 -2.89
N PHE A 225 -5.10 -11.72 -3.86
CA PHE A 225 -5.42 -11.72 -5.29
C PHE A 225 -5.53 -13.14 -5.84
N GLN A 226 -6.46 -13.32 -6.76
CA GLN A 226 -6.62 -14.53 -7.56
C GLN A 226 -6.76 -14.14 -9.04
N VAL A 227 -6.01 -14.79 -9.93
CA VAL A 227 -6.12 -14.57 -11.37
C VAL A 227 -7.41 -15.17 -11.90
N ALA A 228 -8.27 -14.32 -12.48
CA ALA A 228 -9.52 -14.73 -13.10
C ALA A 228 -9.35 -14.96 -14.61
N SER A 229 -8.59 -14.07 -15.30
CA SER A 229 -8.30 -14.20 -16.74
C SER A 229 -7.01 -13.46 -17.12
N GLY A 230 -6.56 -13.62 -18.38
CA GLY A 230 -5.40 -12.92 -18.92
C GLY A 230 -4.08 -13.70 -18.84
N GLN A 231 -4.10 -15.02 -18.67
CA GLN A 231 -2.92 -15.87 -18.52
C GLN A 231 -1.88 -15.69 -19.62
N LYS A 232 -2.30 -15.54 -20.88
CA LYS A 232 -1.40 -15.32 -22.01
C LYS A 232 -0.67 -13.99 -21.93
N LEU A 233 -1.37 -12.94 -21.47
CA LEU A 233 -0.77 -11.61 -21.29
C LEU A 233 0.24 -11.63 -20.14
N ILE A 234 -0.08 -12.33 -19.05
CA ILE A 234 0.84 -12.49 -17.91
C ILE A 234 2.12 -13.19 -18.37
N GLN A 235 1.99 -14.30 -19.12
CA GLN A 235 3.13 -15.05 -19.65
C GLN A 235 3.97 -14.19 -20.60
N ALA A 236 3.35 -13.50 -21.56
CA ALA A 236 4.04 -12.61 -22.48
C ALA A 236 4.75 -11.45 -21.76
N ALA A 237 4.10 -10.83 -20.77
CA ALA A 237 4.71 -9.77 -19.99
C ALA A 237 5.92 -10.27 -19.17
N PHE A 238 5.85 -11.49 -18.64
CA PHE A 238 6.97 -12.12 -17.93
C PHE A 238 8.15 -12.40 -18.87
N GLU A 239 7.90 -12.97 -20.06
CA GLU A 239 8.92 -13.25 -21.07
C GLU A 239 9.59 -11.96 -21.58
N GLN A 240 8.83 -10.87 -21.70
CA GLN A 240 9.33 -9.53 -22.06
C GLN A 240 9.99 -8.80 -20.89
N GLN A 241 10.09 -9.41 -19.72
CA GLN A 241 10.66 -8.82 -18.50
C GLN A 241 10.00 -7.49 -18.10
N MET A 242 8.70 -7.34 -18.36
CA MET A 242 7.97 -6.15 -17.91
C MET A 242 7.95 -6.11 -16.38
N PRO A 243 8.28 -4.96 -15.76
CA PRO A 243 8.29 -4.85 -14.30
C PRO A 243 6.87 -4.94 -13.72
N LEU A 244 5.92 -4.28 -14.38
CA LEU A 244 4.51 -4.22 -14.00
C LEU A 244 3.64 -4.26 -15.25
N LEU A 245 2.44 -4.81 -15.13
CA LEU A 245 1.40 -4.72 -16.16
C LEU A 245 0.08 -4.28 -15.51
N PRO A 246 -0.77 -3.54 -16.27
CA PRO A 246 -2.06 -3.14 -15.76
C PRO A 246 -3.00 -4.34 -15.66
N ALA A 247 -3.82 -4.34 -14.61
CA ALA A 247 -4.86 -5.33 -14.36
C ALA A 247 -6.16 -4.65 -13.91
N GLN A 248 -7.25 -5.40 -13.89
CA GLN A 248 -8.55 -4.94 -13.45
C GLN A 248 -9.05 -5.81 -12.30
N LEU A 249 -9.63 -5.18 -11.28
CA LEU A 249 -10.38 -5.89 -10.27
C LEU A 249 -11.79 -6.18 -10.79
N VAL A 250 -12.19 -7.44 -10.71
CA VAL A 250 -13.54 -7.88 -11.06
C VAL A 250 -14.27 -8.36 -9.81
N ALA A 251 -15.60 -8.24 -9.83
CA ALA A 251 -16.45 -8.72 -8.75
C ALA A 251 -16.26 -10.23 -8.52
N ILE A 252 -16.47 -10.66 -7.28
CA ILE A 252 -16.44 -12.08 -6.86
C ILE A 252 -17.70 -12.78 -7.35
#